data_e52166a97c1f9b86fc98d76e4540ef12
#
_entry.id   e52166a97c1f9b86fc98d76e4540ef12
#
_cell.length_a   1.000
_cell.length_b   1.000
_cell.length_c   1.000
_cell.angle_alpha   90.00
_cell.angle_beta   90.00
_cell.angle_gamma   90.00
#
_symmetry.space_group_name_H-M   'P 1'
#
loop_
_entity.id
_entity.type
_entity.pdbx_description
1 polymer ?
#
loop_
_entity_poly.entity_id
_entity_poly.type
_entity_poly.pdbx_seq_one_letter_code
_entity_poly.pdbx_strand_id
1 'polypeptide(L)'
;MLFDQHNAELFDNVHPIQWVDPENDQGKYDMLVIGGGAGGLVTAAGSVGVGARVALIERNFLGGDCLNNGCVPSKAFLKCANVANAARTASEFGIEIEGNIRVNFKTVMERMRRIRAQISENDSAKRFSTTLGVDVYLGDARFTSRNTVEVNGKTLTFNRACIATGGRPNVPLLEGLENVTYHTSDNIWNLVTQPK
;
A
#
# COMPACT_ATOMS: atom_id res chain seq x y z
N MET A 1 5.24 11.53 4.38
CA MET A 1 3.79 11.25 4.58
C MET A 1 3.25 12.30 5.54
N LEU A 2 2.03 12.82 5.32
CA LEU A 2 1.37 13.71 6.27
C LEU A 2 1.07 12.93 7.56
N PHE A 3 1.43 13.48 8.73
CA PHE A 3 1.23 12.79 10.00
C PHE A 3 -0.14 13.19 10.57
N ASP A 4 -1.15 12.33 10.38
CA ASP A 4 -2.47 12.42 10.98
C ASP A 4 -2.88 11.04 11.54
N GLN A 5 -4.00 10.99 12.28
CA GLN A 5 -4.45 9.74 12.91
C GLN A 5 -4.67 8.59 11.90
N HIS A 6 -5.16 8.89 10.69
CA HIS A 6 -5.42 7.87 9.67
C HIS A 6 -4.14 7.32 9.07
N ASN A 7 -3.14 8.18 8.86
CA ASN A 7 -1.84 7.72 8.41
C ASN A 7 -1.06 6.98 9.51
N ALA A 8 -1.27 7.34 10.78
CA ALA A 8 -0.74 6.58 11.91
C ALA A 8 -1.33 5.17 11.95
N GLU A 9 -2.66 5.05 11.85
CA GLU A 9 -3.36 3.75 11.77
C GLU A 9 -2.90 2.92 10.57
N LEU A 10 -2.80 3.54 9.38
CA LEU A 10 -2.24 2.88 8.20
C LEU A 10 -0.85 2.33 8.49
N PHE A 11 0.03 3.17 9.05
CA PHE A 11 1.42 2.79 9.34
C PHE A 11 1.50 1.61 10.30
N ASP A 12 0.72 1.66 11.39
CA ASP A 12 0.67 0.58 12.39
C ASP A 12 0.19 -0.75 11.79
N ASN A 13 -0.65 -0.72 10.76
CA ASN A 13 -1.08 -1.92 10.07
C ASN A 13 -0.02 -2.45 9.10
N VAL A 14 0.55 -1.59 8.26
CA VAL A 14 1.34 -2.03 7.10
C VAL A 14 2.85 -2.02 7.32
N HIS A 15 3.33 -1.33 8.36
CA HIS A 15 4.76 -1.30 8.75
C HIS A 15 4.91 -0.91 10.23
N PRO A 16 4.41 -1.73 11.17
CA PRO A 16 4.50 -1.41 12.60
C PRO A 16 5.95 -1.29 13.06
N ILE A 17 6.29 -0.17 13.74
CA ILE A 17 7.66 0.12 14.20
C ILE A 17 8.17 -0.95 15.18
N GLN A 18 7.27 -1.51 15.98
CA GLN A 18 7.62 -2.54 16.98
C GLN A 18 7.47 -3.97 16.44
N TRP A 19 7.47 -4.12 15.11
CA TRP A 19 7.38 -5.45 14.51
C TRP A 19 8.60 -6.29 14.89
N VAL A 20 8.34 -7.50 15.34
CA VAL A 20 9.38 -8.48 15.62
C VAL A 20 9.31 -9.55 14.54
N ASP A 21 10.38 -9.66 13.78
CA ASP A 21 10.50 -10.70 12.76
C ASP A 21 10.44 -12.09 13.39
N PRO A 22 9.72 -13.04 12.79
CA PRO A 22 9.64 -14.40 13.32
C PRO A 22 11.02 -15.08 13.37
N GLU A 23 11.20 -15.98 14.34
CA GLU A 23 12.34 -16.88 14.34
C GLU A 23 12.13 -18.00 13.31
N ASN A 24 13.19 -18.34 12.57
CA ASN A 24 13.12 -19.38 11.54
C ASN A 24 13.52 -20.75 12.12
N ASP A 25 12.79 -21.22 13.13
CA ASP A 25 13.11 -22.47 13.85
C ASP A 25 12.71 -23.74 13.07
N GLN A 26 11.79 -23.58 12.09
CA GLN A 26 11.23 -24.70 11.34
C GLN A 26 11.96 -25.00 10.02
N GLY A 27 13.11 -24.35 9.79
CA GLY A 27 13.97 -24.64 8.64
C GLY A 27 13.48 -23.99 7.32
N LYS A 28 13.36 -24.79 6.26
CA LYS A 28 13.20 -24.31 4.89
C LYS A 28 11.75 -23.92 4.56
N TYR A 29 11.56 -22.78 3.88
CA TYR A 29 10.29 -22.34 3.33
C TYR A 29 9.97 -23.03 2.00
N ASP A 30 8.71 -23.36 1.75
CA ASP A 30 8.26 -23.84 0.45
C ASP A 30 8.22 -22.70 -0.57
N MET A 31 7.72 -21.53 -0.12
CA MET A 31 7.63 -20.30 -0.91
C MET A 31 8.20 -19.12 -0.12
N LEU A 32 9.12 -18.40 -0.75
CA LEU A 32 9.57 -17.08 -0.33
C LEU A 32 8.96 -16.03 -1.25
N VAL A 33 8.35 -15.00 -0.69
CA VAL A 33 7.76 -13.89 -1.45
C VAL A 33 8.51 -12.61 -1.11
N ILE A 34 9.05 -11.93 -2.11
CA ILE A 34 9.75 -10.65 -1.98
C ILE A 34 8.89 -9.55 -2.55
N GLY A 35 8.40 -8.68 -1.68
CA GLY A 35 7.46 -7.61 -1.96
C GLY A 35 6.05 -7.92 -1.49
N GLY A 36 5.54 -7.11 -0.57
CA GLY A 36 4.23 -7.21 0.05
C GLY A 36 3.13 -6.38 -0.64
N GLY A 37 3.27 -6.12 -1.94
CA GLY A 37 2.21 -5.52 -2.76
C GLY A 37 1.13 -6.53 -3.16
N ALA A 38 0.18 -6.11 -4.02
CA ALA A 38 -0.96 -6.94 -4.44
C ALA A 38 -0.52 -8.33 -4.95
N GLY A 39 0.50 -8.41 -5.80
CA GLY A 39 1.01 -9.67 -6.32
C GLY A 39 1.62 -10.56 -5.23
N GLY A 40 2.41 -9.97 -4.32
CA GLY A 40 3.05 -10.71 -3.24
C GLY A 40 2.06 -11.19 -2.18
N LEU A 41 1.13 -10.33 -1.75
CA LEU A 41 0.10 -10.69 -0.77
C LEU A 41 -0.80 -11.83 -1.27
N VAL A 42 -1.22 -11.77 -2.54
CA VAL A 42 -2.03 -12.84 -3.16
C VAL A 42 -1.22 -14.13 -3.26
N THR A 43 0.06 -14.04 -3.65
CA THR A 43 0.93 -15.22 -3.72
C THR A 43 1.14 -15.83 -2.34
N ALA A 44 1.41 -15.03 -1.31
CA ALA A 44 1.60 -15.52 0.05
C ALA A 44 0.34 -16.20 0.59
N ALA A 45 -0.81 -15.50 0.53
CA ALA A 45 -2.08 -16.04 1.00
C ALA A 45 -2.50 -17.32 0.24
N GLY A 46 -2.36 -17.32 -1.10
CA GLY A 46 -2.68 -18.49 -1.92
C GLY A 46 -1.77 -19.68 -1.63
N SER A 47 -0.47 -19.44 -1.41
CA SER A 47 0.48 -20.51 -1.08
C SER A 47 0.17 -21.14 0.29
N VAL A 48 -0.12 -20.33 1.31
CA VAL A 48 -0.56 -20.87 2.63
C VAL A 48 -1.87 -21.62 2.50
N GLY A 49 -2.81 -21.10 1.68
CA GLY A 49 -4.10 -21.74 1.45
C GLY A 49 -4.03 -23.18 0.87
N VAL A 50 -2.91 -23.53 0.23
CA VAL A 50 -2.62 -24.90 -0.24
C VAL A 50 -1.65 -25.67 0.67
N GLY A 51 -1.39 -25.16 1.87
CA GLY A 51 -0.58 -25.82 2.90
C GLY A 51 0.92 -25.59 2.82
N ALA A 52 1.39 -24.64 2.01
CA ALA A 52 2.82 -24.30 1.94
C ALA A 52 3.26 -23.47 3.15
N ARG A 53 4.48 -23.67 3.62
CA ARG A 53 5.16 -22.77 4.56
C ARG A 53 5.72 -21.57 3.80
N VAL A 54 5.30 -20.37 4.17
CA VAL A 54 5.56 -19.14 3.41
C VAL A 54 6.26 -18.09 4.25
N ALA A 55 7.34 -17.50 3.70
CA ALA A 55 7.91 -16.24 4.18
C ALA A 55 7.56 -15.10 3.22
N LEU A 56 7.11 -13.97 3.74
CA LEU A 56 6.87 -12.73 3.01
C LEU A 56 7.82 -11.65 3.52
N ILE A 57 8.57 -11.05 2.62
CA ILE A 57 9.52 -9.96 2.96
C ILE A 57 9.03 -8.67 2.29
N GLU A 58 8.86 -7.59 3.07
CA GLU A 58 8.51 -6.27 2.58
C GLU A 58 9.39 -5.19 3.21
N ARG A 59 10.02 -4.38 2.38
CA ARG A 59 10.93 -3.32 2.85
C ARG A 59 10.25 -2.02 3.24
N ASN A 60 9.05 -1.75 2.67
CA ASN A 60 8.31 -0.52 2.89
C ASN A 60 6.95 -0.83 3.54
N PHE A 61 5.87 -0.69 2.79
CA PHE A 61 4.50 -0.82 3.27
C PHE A 61 3.79 -1.99 2.61
N LEU A 62 3.28 -2.90 3.40
CA LEU A 62 2.36 -3.93 2.94
C LEU A 62 1.16 -3.30 2.21
N GLY A 63 0.52 -4.05 1.31
CA GLY A 63 -0.49 -3.51 0.39
C GLY A 63 0.12 -2.87 -0.86
N GLY A 64 1.43 -2.53 -0.82
CA GLY A 64 2.19 -1.98 -1.93
C GLY A 64 1.55 -0.75 -2.55
N ASP A 65 1.77 -0.58 -3.85
CA ASP A 65 1.29 0.59 -4.59
C ASP A 65 -0.24 0.70 -4.61
N CYS A 66 -0.94 -0.42 -4.73
CA CYS A 66 -2.40 -0.45 -4.78
C CYS A 66 -3.05 0.18 -3.54
N LEU A 67 -2.66 -0.25 -2.36
CA LEU A 67 -3.19 0.30 -1.10
C LEU A 67 -2.69 1.71 -0.85
N ASN A 68 -1.39 1.93 -0.99
CA ASN A 68 -0.72 3.12 -0.46
C ASN A 68 -0.78 4.32 -1.42
N ASN A 69 -0.57 4.09 -2.72
CA ASN A 69 -0.34 5.16 -3.70
C ASN A 69 -1.22 5.06 -4.96
N GLY A 70 -1.93 3.95 -5.17
CA GLY A 70 -2.61 3.67 -6.44
C GLY A 70 -4.13 3.51 -6.31
N CYS A 71 -4.59 2.27 -6.32
CA CYS A 71 -6.00 1.91 -6.48
C CYS A 71 -6.91 2.50 -5.40
N VAL A 72 -6.53 2.36 -4.15
CA VAL A 72 -7.36 2.79 -3.01
C VAL A 72 -7.49 4.31 -2.95
N PRO A 73 -6.39 5.08 -2.89
CA PRO A 73 -6.50 6.53 -2.80
C PRO A 73 -7.14 7.14 -4.06
N SER A 74 -6.82 6.65 -5.26
CA SER A 74 -7.39 7.19 -6.50
C SER A 74 -8.89 6.96 -6.60
N LYS A 75 -9.38 5.76 -6.28
CA LYS A 75 -10.83 5.46 -6.31
C LYS A 75 -11.59 6.23 -5.23
N ALA A 76 -11.01 6.37 -4.04
CA ALA A 76 -11.61 7.17 -2.97
C ALA A 76 -11.75 8.65 -3.38
N PHE A 77 -10.73 9.19 -4.06
CA PHE A 77 -10.71 10.55 -4.57
C PHE A 77 -11.69 10.75 -5.74
N LEU A 78 -11.65 9.86 -6.74
CA LEU A 78 -12.56 9.89 -7.89
C LEU A 78 -14.03 9.78 -7.47
N LYS A 79 -14.34 9.02 -6.41
CA LYS A 79 -15.71 8.98 -5.90
C LYS A 79 -16.19 10.35 -5.43
N CYS A 80 -15.34 11.16 -4.82
CA CYS A 80 -15.69 12.52 -4.43
C CYS A 80 -15.92 13.43 -5.66
N ALA A 81 -15.07 13.29 -6.69
CA ALA A 81 -15.25 14.01 -7.95
C ALA A 81 -16.58 13.65 -8.62
N ASN A 82 -16.92 12.36 -8.68
CA ASN A 82 -18.19 11.89 -9.25
C ASN A 82 -19.40 12.44 -8.48
N VAL A 83 -19.34 12.48 -7.14
CA VAL A 83 -20.43 13.06 -6.32
C VAL A 83 -20.56 14.56 -6.58
N ALA A 84 -19.44 15.28 -6.66
CA ALA A 84 -19.45 16.71 -6.96
C ALA A 84 -20.02 16.99 -8.37
N ASN A 85 -19.66 16.16 -9.35
CA ASN A 85 -20.20 16.24 -10.70
C ASN A 85 -21.70 15.95 -10.74
N ALA A 86 -22.13 14.85 -10.09
CA ALA A 86 -23.56 14.49 -10.02
C ALA A 86 -24.40 15.62 -9.38
N ALA A 87 -23.87 16.27 -8.33
CA ALA A 87 -24.54 17.42 -7.75
C ALA A 87 -24.63 18.62 -8.72
N ARG A 88 -23.59 18.88 -9.51
CA ARG A 88 -23.58 19.99 -10.50
C ARG A 88 -24.50 19.75 -11.69
N THR A 89 -24.70 18.49 -12.08
CA THR A 89 -25.52 18.10 -13.21
C THR A 89 -26.91 17.59 -12.79
N ALA A 90 -27.26 17.72 -11.52
CA ALA A 90 -28.51 17.20 -10.95
C ALA A 90 -29.77 17.71 -11.67
N SER A 91 -29.75 18.96 -12.18
CA SER A 91 -30.86 19.56 -12.93
C SER A 91 -31.20 18.82 -14.24
N GLU A 92 -30.22 18.15 -14.85
CA GLU A 92 -30.47 17.31 -16.04
C GLU A 92 -31.39 16.12 -15.70
N PHE A 93 -31.47 15.74 -14.43
CA PHE A 93 -32.29 14.65 -13.91
C PHE A 93 -33.55 15.15 -13.19
N GLY A 94 -33.87 16.45 -13.30
CA GLY A 94 -35.02 17.05 -12.62
C GLY A 94 -34.83 17.25 -11.12
N ILE A 95 -33.57 17.22 -10.62
CA ILE A 95 -33.24 17.45 -9.21
C ILE A 95 -32.70 18.87 -9.07
N GLU A 96 -33.41 19.71 -8.35
CA GLU A 96 -33.01 21.08 -8.10
C GLU A 96 -32.22 21.15 -6.78
N ILE A 97 -31.04 21.76 -6.83
CA ILE A 97 -30.19 22.00 -5.66
C ILE A 97 -30.08 23.52 -5.49
N GLU A 98 -30.60 24.01 -4.38
CA GLU A 98 -30.51 25.43 -4.03
C GLU A 98 -29.11 25.79 -3.54
N GLY A 99 -28.62 26.96 -3.97
CA GLY A 99 -27.34 27.53 -3.54
C GLY A 99 -26.11 27.04 -4.31
N ASN A 100 -24.95 27.37 -3.77
CA ASN A 100 -23.66 27.06 -4.43
C ASN A 100 -23.05 25.75 -3.91
N ILE A 101 -22.76 24.84 -4.83
CA ILE A 101 -22.04 23.60 -4.55
C ILE A 101 -20.56 23.91 -4.34
N ARG A 102 -20.06 23.71 -3.14
CA ARG A 102 -18.66 23.92 -2.78
C ARG A 102 -18.00 22.60 -2.39
N VAL A 103 -16.79 22.36 -2.87
CA VAL A 103 -15.98 21.21 -2.51
C VAL A 103 -14.96 21.62 -1.44
N ASN A 104 -15.00 20.99 -0.28
CA ASN A 104 -13.97 21.13 0.73
C ASN A 104 -12.86 20.10 0.47
N PHE A 105 -11.80 20.55 -0.18
CA PHE A 105 -10.69 19.68 -0.57
C PHE A 105 -10.01 19.00 0.62
N LYS A 106 -9.87 19.71 1.77
CA LYS A 106 -9.31 19.13 3.00
C LYS A 106 -10.11 17.90 3.44
N THR A 107 -11.44 18.02 3.48
CA THR A 107 -12.34 16.91 3.84
C THR A 107 -12.28 15.76 2.84
N VAL A 108 -12.12 16.05 1.55
CA VAL A 108 -11.92 15.02 0.50
C VAL A 108 -10.66 14.20 0.77
N MET A 109 -9.55 14.88 1.04
CA MET A 109 -8.27 14.22 1.29
C MET A 109 -8.26 13.45 2.63
N GLU A 110 -8.90 13.98 3.66
CA GLU A 110 -9.08 13.28 4.94
C GLU A 110 -9.93 12.01 4.78
N ARG A 111 -11.05 12.10 4.04
CA ARG A 111 -11.87 10.92 3.71
C ARG A 111 -11.05 9.86 2.96
N MET A 112 -10.23 10.24 2.01
CA MET A 112 -9.36 9.32 1.27
C MET A 112 -8.39 8.61 2.23
N ARG A 113 -7.72 9.35 3.13
CA ARG A 113 -6.79 8.76 4.11
C ARG A 113 -7.49 7.81 5.06
N ARG A 114 -8.68 8.17 5.54
CA ARG A 114 -9.51 7.31 6.39
C ARG A 114 -9.86 5.98 5.71
N ILE A 115 -10.30 6.02 4.44
CA ILE A 115 -10.61 4.80 3.67
C ILE A 115 -9.37 3.93 3.51
N ARG A 116 -8.22 4.54 3.20
CA ARG A 116 -6.96 3.83 3.07
C ARG A 116 -6.55 3.13 4.37
N ALA A 117 -6.67 3.82 5.51
CA ALA A 117 -6.43 3.24 6.82
C ALA A 117 -7.36 2.06 7.13
N GLN A 118 -8.66 2.22 6.90
CA GLN A 118 -9.63 1.14 7.11
C GLN A 118 -9.34 -0.11 6.25
N ILE A 119 -8.96 0.07 4.99
CA ILE A 119 -8.64 -1.04 4.09
C ILE A 119 -7.33 -1.71 4.49
N SER A 120 -6.37 -0.96 5.04
CA SER A 120 -5.04 -1.46 5.40
C SER A 120 -5.06 -2.60 6.42
N GLU A 121 -6.12 -2.75 7.20
CA GLU A 121 -6.30 -3.88 8.11
C GLU A 121 -6.26 -5.21 7.36
N ASN A 122 -6.83 -5.27 6.15
CA ASN A 122 -6.83 -6.47 5.31
C ASN A 122 -5.43 -6.85 4.80
N ASP A 123 -4.54 -5.87 4.67
CA ASP A 123 -3.16 -6.05 4.17
C ASP A 123 -2.13 -5.98 5.30
N SER A 124 -2.59 -5.99 6.57
CA SER A 124 -1.73 -5.75 7.73
C SER A 124 -0.74 -6.90 8.00
N ALA A 125 0.44 -6.54 8.50
CA ALA A 125 1.45 -7.50 8.95
C ALA A 125 0.87 -8.48 9.97
N LYS A 126 0.08 -7.97 10.91
CA LYS A 126 -0.60 -8.77 11.93
C LYS A 126 -1.54 -9.81 11.30
N ARG A 127 -2.42 -9.40 10.37
CA ARG A 127 -3.35 -10.36 9.73
C ARG A 127 -2.61 -11.43 8.96
N PHE A 128 -1.60 -11.07 8.16
CA PHE A 128 -0.81 -12.05 7.42
C PHE A 128 -0.07 -13.02 8.34
N SER A 129 0.52 -12.54 9.41
CA SER A 129 1.22 -13.38 10.37
C SER A 129 0.26 -14.22 11.22
N THR A 130 -0.65 -13.60 11.97
CA THR A 130 -1.42 -14.29 13.00
C THR A 130 -2.65 -15.03 12.47
N THR A 131 -3.30 -14.50 11.41
CA THR A 131 -4.52 -15.10 10.88
C THR A 131 -4.22 -16.06 9.73
N LEU A 132 -3.30 -15.69 8.84
CA LEU A 132 -2.96 -16.51 7.67
C LEU A 132 -1.77 -17.45 7.90
N GLY A 133 -0.96 -17.23 8.92
CA GLY A 133 0.20 -18.09 9.23
C GLY A 133 1.39 -17.88 8.29
N VAL A 134 1.53 -16.66 7.73
CA VAL A 134 2.68 -16.26 6.93
C VAL A 134 3.77 -15.71 7.84
N ASP A 135 5.01 -16.17 7.71
CA ASP A 135 6.15 -15.57 8.38
C ASP A 135 6.51 -14.23 7.70
N VAL A 136 6.11 -13.10 8.31
CA VAL A 136 6.30 -11.75 7.75
C VAL A 136 7.58 -11.14 8.29
N TYR A 137 8.46 -10.70 7.39
CA TYR A 137 9.70 -9.98 7.68
C TYR A 137 9.60 -8.57 7.11
N LEU A 138 9.83 -7.55 7.94
CA LEU A 138 9.84 -6.16 7.51
C LEU A 138 11.28 -5.67 7.34
N GLY A 139 11.79 -5.71 6.10
CA GLY A 139 13.15 -5.34 5.78
C GLY A 139 13.52 -5.58 4.31
N ASP A 140 14.75 -5.23 3.98
CA ASP A 140 15.31 -5.44 2.65
C ASP A 140 15.77 -6.89 2.45
N ALA A 141 15.33 -7.51 1.36
CA ALA A 141 15.72 -8.85 0.97
C ALA A 141 16.95 -8.83 0.04
N ARG A 142 17.94 -9.65 0.35
CA ARG A 142 19.11 -9.84 -0.49
C ARG A 142 19.37 -11.31 -0.75
N PHE A 143 19.39 -11.73 -2.03
CA PHE A 143 19.82 -13.09 -2.38
C PHE A 143 21.30 -13.28 -2.06
N THR A 144 21.60 -14.30 -1.27
CA THR A 144 22.97 -14.71 -0.94
C THR A 144 23.40 -15.96 -1.69
N SER A 145 22.43 -16.75 -2.16
CA SER A 145 22.66 -17.88 -3.06
C SER A 145 21.40 -18.16 -3.90
N ARG A 146 21.41 -19.25 -4.67
CA ARG A 146 20.26 -19.69 -5.49
C ARG A 146 18.99 -19.94 -4.65
N ASN A 147 19.14 -20.32 -3.41
CA ASN A 147 18.04 -20.73 -2.52
C ASN A 147 18.11 -20.15 -1.11
N THR A 148 18.88 -19.07 -0.93
CA THR A 148 18.99 -18.34 0.32
C THR A 148 18.83 -16.84 0.11
N VAL A 149 18.13 -16.20 1.05
CA VAL A 149 17.96 -14.75 1.16
C VAL A 149 18.33 -14.32 2.58
N GLU A 150 18.99 -13.19 2.67
CA GLU A 150 19.22 -12.49 3.93
C GLU A 150 18.23 -11.35 4.09
N VAL A 151 17.65 -11.21 5.28
CA VAL A 151 16.81 -10.10 5.73
C VAL A 151 17.06 -9.83 7.22
N ASN A 152 17.35 -8.58 7.59
CA ASN A 152 17.57 -8.15 8.99
C ASN A 152 18.57 -9.05 9.76
N GLY A 153 19.64 -9.51 9.09
CA GLY A 153 20.66 -10.41 9.67
C GLY A 153 20.23 -11.88 9.78
N LYS A 154 19.01 -12.23 9.38
CA LYS A 154 18.51 -13.62 9.34
C LYS A 154 18.68 -14.20 7.95
N THR A 155 19.17 -15.45 7.86
CA THR A 155 19.27 -16.18 6.58
C THR A 155 18.06 -17.11 6.44
N LEU A 156 17.27 -16.91 5.40
CA LEU A 156 16.11 -17.72 5.07
C LEU A 156 16.42 -18.64 3.88
N THR A 157 16.14 -19.93 4.05
CA THR A 157 16.29 -20.93 3.00
C THR A 157 14.93 -21.28 2.41
N PHE A 158 14.83 -21.45 1.10
CA PHE A 158 13.55 -21.67 0.42
C PHE A 158 13.67 -22.65 -0.75
N ASN A 159 12.54 -23.21 -1.15
CA ASN A 159 12.41 -24.08 -2.34
C ASN A 159 12.16 -23.25 -3.61
N ARG A 160 11.25 -22.28 -3.52
CA ARG A 160 10.86 -21.38 -4.61
C ARG A 160 10.75 -19.96 -4.11
N ALA A 161 11.02 -19.00 -4.98
CA ALA A 161 10.85 -17.58 -4.67
C ALA A 161 9.94 -16.90 -5.71
N CYS A 162 9.06 -16.04 -5.23
CA CYS A 162 8.29 -15.09 -6.04
C CYS A 162 8.88 -13.70 -5.83
N ILE A 163 9.34 -13.06 -6.90
CA ILE A 163 9.84 -11.68 -6.90
C ILE A 163 8.68 -10.78 -7.34
N ALA A 164 8.06 -10.08 -6.39
CA ALA A 164 6.90 -9.22 -6.57
C ALA A 164 7.19 -7.78 -6.12
N THR A 165 8.36 -7.27 -6.45
CA THR A 165 8.92 -6.01 -5.93
C THR A 165 8.26 -4.75 -6.51
N GLY A 166 7.36 -4.90 -7.50
CA GLY A 166 6.63 -3.79 -8.10
C GLY A 166 7.51 -2.80 -8.86
N GLY A 167 7.07 -1.55 -8.90
CA GLY A 167 7.77 -0.45 -9.58
C GLY A 167 7.58 0.88 -8.85
N ARG A 168 8.16 1.93 -9.40
CA ARG A 168 8.03 3.33 -8.96
C ARG A 168 7.71 4.21 -10.16
N PRO A 169 7.04 5.37 -9.95
CA PRO A 169 6.85 6.34 -11.01
C PRO A 169 8.20 6.76 -11.62
N ASN A 170 8.30 6.65 -12.93
CA ASN A 170 9.45 7.19 -13.65
C ASN A 170 9.20 8.68 -13.95
N VAL A 171 10.11 9.54 -13.51
CA VAL A 171 10.08 10.96 -13.83
C VAL A 171 10.95 11.18 -15.08
N PRO A 172 10.36 11.56 -16.22
CA PRO A 172 11.13 11.78 -17.43
C PRO A 172 12.06 12.99 -17.29
N LEU A 173 13.17 12.96 -18.03
CA LEU A 173 14.07 14.09 -18.12
C LEU A 173 13.44 15.15 -19.05
N LEU A 174 12.76 16.13 -18.43
CA LEU A 174 12.18 17.30 -19.11
C LEU A 174 12.92 18.53 -18.68
N GLU A 175 13.38 19.32 -19.64
CA GLU A 175 14.04 20.61 -19.39
C GLU A 175 13.08 21.54 -18.64
N GLY A 176 13.56 22.13 -17.54
CA GLY A 176 12.78 23.02 -16.69
C GLY A 176 11.93 22.34 -15.61
N LEU A 177 11.83 20.99 -15.59
CA LEU A 177 11.05 20.29 -14.57
C LEU A 177 11.60 20.52 -13.15
N GLU A 178 12.90 20.73 -13.04
CA GLU A 178 13.59 21.06 -11.78
C GLU A 178 13.16 22.42 -11.19
N ASN A 179 12.57 23.29 -12.00
CA ASN A 179 12.13 24.63 -11.59
C ASN A 179 10.66 24.70 -11.17
N VAL A 180 9.94 23.57 -11.22
CA VAL A 180 8.52 23.51 -10.87
C VAL A 180 8.25 22.45 -9.81
N THR A 181 7.21 22.67 -9.00
CA THR A 181 6.73 21.65 -8.09
C THR A 181 5.81 20.71 -8.86
N TYR A 182 6.18 19.43 -8.95
CA TYR A 182 5.35 18.40 -9.56
C TYR A 182 5.01 17.30 -8.56
N HIS A 183 3.99 16.55 -8.90
CA HIS A 183 3.53 15.42 -8.12
C HIS A 183 3.54 14.13 -8.93
N THR A 184 3.86 13.04 -8.26
CA THR A 184 3.70 11.68 -8.75
C THR A 184 2.69 10.93 -7.87
N SER A 185 2.37 9.69 -8.21
CA SER A 185 1.53 8.83 -7.34
C SER A 185 2.14 8.64 -5.94
N ASP A 186 3.46 8.80 -5.78
CA ASP A 186 4.11 8.64 -4.48
C ASP A 186 3.82 9.79 -3.49
N ASN A 187 3.48 10.98 -3.96
CA ASN A 187 3.36 12.16 -3.09
C ASN A 187 2.06 12.95 -3.21
N ILE A 188 1.28 12.78 -4.28
CA ILE A 188 0.04 13.56 -4.50
C ILE A 188 -0.98 13.39 -3.37
N TRP A 189 -0.99 12.24 -2.71
CA TRP A 189 -1.91 11.91 -1.63
C TRP A 189 -1.62 12.62 -0.31
N ASN A 190 -0.49 13.36 -0.25
CA ASN A 190 -0.12 14.18 0.90
C ASN A 190 -0.64 15.62 0.81
N LEU A 191 -1.30 15.98 -0.26
CA LEU A 191 -1.88 17.30 -0.42
C LEU A 191 -2.95 17.57 0.65
N VAL A 192 -2.92 18.78 1.22
CA VAL A 192 -3.91 19.27 2.20
C VAL A 192 -4.72 20.45 1.66
N THR A 193 -4.20 21.10 0.64
CA THR A 193 -4.84 22.22 -0.06
C THR A 193 -4.97 21.88 -1.54
N GLN A 194 -6.05 22.33 -2.15
CA GLN A 194 -6.25 22.18 -3.59
C GLN A 194 -5.19 22.98 -4.34
N PRO A 195 -4.46 22.35 -5.26
CA PRO A 195 -3.57 23.09 -6.17
C PRO A 195 -4.36 24.12 -6.99
N LYS A 196 -3.70 25.24 -7.29
CA LYS A 196 -4.27 26.30 -8.14
C LYS A 196 -4.23 25.93 -9.60
#